data_0a8aded3da08555b54a63d8b1944e580
#
_entry.id   0a8aded3da08555b54a63d8b1944e580
#
_cell.length_a   1.000
_cell.length_b   1.000
_cell.length_c   1.000
_cell.angle_alpha   90.00
_cell.angle_beta   90.00
_cell.angle_gamma   90.00
#
_symmetry.space_group_name_H-M   'P 1'
#
loop_
_entity.id
_entity.type
_entity.pdbx_description
1 polymer ?
#
loop_
_entity_poly.entity_id
_entity_poly.type
_entity_poly.pdbx_seq_one_letter_code
_entity_poly.pdbx_strand_id
1 'polypeptide(L)'
;MTSSRLKRIVGTSLLIALAAACGLKDKPIPKEPKARSEFLSAAAAKLTPDERNLLNRFSARLDAQTAAGGAPVEITVSRALELERSYETQVTDAQLNFRKLLEAANAVLAIDVRDATVVKDEKGRSPGDKALRYVININNRGERTVEQLALRVEFREASGKYQAAIPNLQLGGTLLPGQAGTSVQMLPLDARRHQYILDGQPLKISAYPTRIVYAGGESLEPGKHLQAMESLHRARIE
;
A
#
# COMPACT_ATOMS: atom_id res chain seq x y z
N MET A 1 -0.96 -63.88 12.54
CA MET A 1 -1.43 -63.42 11.20
C MET A 1 -2.46 -62.31 11.33
N THR A 2 -2.11 -61.08 11.75
CA THR A 2 -3.09 -59.97 11.95
C THR A 2 -2.51 -58.59 11.69
N SER A 3 -1.48 -58.45 10.82
CA SER A 3 -0.82 -57.16 10.60
C SER A 3 -1.03 -56.53 9.21
N SER A 4 -1.74 -57.18 8.28
CA SER A 4 -1.83 -56.69 6.89
C SER A 4 -3.15 -55.95 6.53
N ARG A 5 -4.18 -56.02 7.40
CA ARG A 5 -5.48 -55.37 7.13
C ARG A 5 -5.58 -53.87 7.54
N LEU A 6 -4.75 -53.46 8.51
CA LEU A 6 -4.80 -52.06 8.98
C LEU A 6 -4.14 -51.07 8.04
N LYS A 7 -3.12 -51.47 7.24
CA LYS A 7 -2.43 -50.58 6.30
C LYS A 7 -3.22 -50.22 5.05
N ARG A 8 -4.22 -51.03 4.66
CA ARG A 8 -5.04 -50.76 3.46
C ARG A 8 -6.17 -49.74 3.73
N ILE A 9 -6.65 -49.60 4.94
CA ILE A 9 -7.75 -48.68 5.28
C ILE A 9 -7.26 -47.24 5.35
N VAL A 10 -6.03 -47.00 5.84
CA VAL A 10 -5.44 -45.65 5.93
C VAL A 10 -5.10 -45.07 4.55
N GLY A 11 -4.64 -45.91 3.61
CA GLY A 11 -4.33 -45.48 2.25
C GLY A 11 -5.55 -45.03 1.42
N THR A 12 -6.70 -45.68 1.63
CA THR A 12 -7.93 -45.38 0.86
C THR A 12 -8.61 -44.09 1.33
N SER A 13 -8.54 -43.81 2.64
CA SER A 13 -9.10 -42.56 3.19
C SER A 13 -8.34 -41.31 2.77
N LEU A 14 -7.01 -41.41 2.60
CA LEU A 14 -6.18 -40.28 2.14
C LEU A 14 -6.38 -39.98 0.67
N LEU A 15 -6.58 -41.01 -0.17
CA LEU A 15 -6.86 -40.86 -1.60
C LEU A 15 -8.24 -40.25 -1.86
N ILE A 16 -9.26 -40.58 -1.06
CA ILE A 16 -10.60 -40.01 -1.18
C ILE A 16 -10.62 -38.54 -0.77
N ALA A 17 -9.84 -38.13 0.22
CA ALA A 17 -9.72 -36.74 0.62
C ALA A 17 -9.03 -35.88 -0.46
N LEU A 18 -8.02 -36.40 -1.13
CA LEU A 18 -7.34 -35.74 -2.27
C LEU A 18 -8.23 -35.60 -3.49
N ALA A 19 -9.03 -36.65 -3.85
CA ALA A 19 -9.96 -36.60 -4.97
C ALA A 19 -11.12 -35.62 -4.72
N ALA A 20 -11.59 -35.50 -3.48
CA ALA A 20 -12.64 -34.54 -3.13
C ALA A 20 -12.16 -33.07 -3.17
N ALA A 21 -10.85 -32.82 -2.96
CA ALA A 21 -10.25 -31.49 -3.08
C ALA A 21 -10.07 -31.05 -4.54
N CYS A 22 -9.73 -31.96 -5.46
CA CYS A 22 -9.60 -31.65 -6.88
C CYS A 22 -10.90 -31.14 -7.48
N GLY A 23 -12.04 -31.75 -7.20
CA GLY A 23 -13.32 -31.32 -7.76
C GLY A 23 -13.87 -30.01 -7.18
N LEU A 24 -13.38 -29.55 -6.01
CA LEU A 24 -13.75 -28.27 -5.42
C LEU A 24 -13.00 -27.09 -6.06
N LYS A 25 -11.73 -27.29 -6.38
CA LYS A 25 -10.87 -26.24 -6.94
C LYS A 25 -11.33 -25.75 -8.30
N ASP A 26 -12.01 -26.59 -9.04
CA ASP A 26 -12.55 -26.27 -10.38
C ASP A 26 -13.95 -25.63 -10.32
N LYS A 27 -14.57 -25.57 -9.13
CA LYS A 27 -15.88 -24.97 -8.99
C LYS A 27 -15.83 -23.45 -9.03
N PRO A 28 -16.75 -22.81 -9.77
CA PRO A 28 -16.85 -21.36 -9.76
C PRO A 28 -17.35 -20.84 -8.41
N ILE A 29 -16.80 -19.74 -7.96
CA ILE A 29 -17.24 -19.02 -6.78
C ILE A 29 -18.54 -18.28 -7.12
N PRO A 30 -19.64 -18.45 -6.37
CA PRO A 30 -20.89 -17.78 -6.66
C PRO A 30 -20.78 -16.25 -6.62
N LYS A 31 -21.45 -15.58 -7.55
CA LYS A 31 -21.50 -14.11 -7.63
C LYS A 31 -22.35 -13.48 -6.54
N GLU A 32 -23.42 -14.16 -6.17
CA GLU A 32 -24.38 -13.71 -5.19
C GLU A 32 -23.77 -13.76 -3.77
N PRO A 33 -23.79 -12.66 -2.98
CA PRO A 33 -23.03 -12.57 -1.73
C PRO A 33 -23.34 -13.67 -0.70
N LYS A 34 -24.62 -14.01 -0.52
CA LYS A 34 -25.04 -15.05 0.42
C LYS A 34 -24.57 -16.45 -0.02
N ALA A 35 -24.83 -16.80 -1.28
CA ALA A 35 -24.39 -18.08 -1.85
C ALA A 35 -22.87 -18.19 -1.86
N ARG A 36 -22.15 -17.09 -2.09
CA ARG A 36 -20.69 -17.01 -2.00
C ARG A 36 -20.19 -17.30 -0.59
N SER A 37 -20.78 -16.68 0.42
CA SER A 37 -20.38 -16.90 1.83
C SER A 37 -20.57 -18.37 2.25
N GLU A 38 -21.69 -18.97 1.91
CA GLU A 38 -21.99 -20.39 2.18
C GLU A 38 -21.01 -21.32 1.44
N PHE A 39 -20.76 -21.04 0.15
CA PHE A 39 -19.80 -21.79 -0.67
C PHE A 39 -18.37 -21.71 -0.11
N LEU A 40 -17.90 -20.50 0.23
CA LEU A 40 -16.55 -20.29 0.76
C LEU A 40 -16.34 -20.95 2.12
N SER A 41 -17.38 -20.94 2.98
CA SER A 41 -17.36 -21.66 4.26
C SER A 41 -17.23 -23.17 4.05
N ALA A 42 -18.02 -23.75 3.13
CA ALA A 42 -17.95 -25.17 2.80
C ALA A 42 -16.63 -25.54 2.10
N ALA A 43 -16.10 -24.65 1.26
CA ALA A 43 -14.80 -24.82 0.61
C ALA A 43 -13.66 -24.82 1.61
N ALA A 44 -13.65 -23.88 2.56
CA ALA A 44 -12.64 -23.74 3.58
C ALA A 44 -12.42 -25.02 4.42
N ALA A 45 -13.47 -25.79 4.65
CA ALA A 45 -13.38 -27.06 5.38
C ALA A 45 -12.57 -28.17 4.64
N LYS A 46 -12.42 -28.02 3.31
CA LYS A 46 -11.75 -29.00 2.42
C LYS A 46 -10.38 -28.55 1.93
N LEU A 47 -9.96 -27.33 2.28
CA LEU A 47 -8.66 -26.74 1.89
C LEU A 47 -7.65 -26.90 3.02
N THR A 48 -6.36 -26.85 2.65
CA THR A 48 -5.27 -26.74 3.64
C THR A 48 -5.39 -25.41 4.41
N PRO A 49 -4.78 -25.27 5.60
CA PRO A 49 -4.80 -24.01 6.34
C PRO A 49 -4.31 -22.81 5.51
N ASP A 50 -3.24 -22.98 4.72
CA ASP A 50 -2.68 -21.93 3.88
C ASP A 50 -3.63 -21.54 2.74
N GLU A 51 -4.22 -22.51 2.06
CA GLU A 51 -5.20 -22.25 1.00
C GLU A 51 -6.47 -21.59 1.55
N ARG A 52 -6.89 -21.95 2.76
CA ARG A 52 -8.02 -21.32 3.45
C ARG A 52 -7.72 -19.85 3.74
N ASN A 53 -6.54 -19.55 4.25
CA ASN A 53 -6.11 -18.18 4.51
C ASN A 53 -6.07 -17.35 3.22
N LEU A 54 -5.51 -17.89 2.15
CA LEU A 54 -5.51 -17.24 0.82
C LEU A 54 -6.93 -16.98 0.32
N LEU A 55 -7.81 -17.96 0.39
CA LEU A 55 -9.20 -17.83 -0.08
C LEU A 55 -9.99 -16.79 0.72
N ASN A 56 -9.76 -16.71 2.03
CA ASN A 56 -10.39 -15.71 2.89
C ASN A 56 -9.91 -14.28 2.51
N ARG A 57 -8.61 -14.09 2.27
CA ARG A 57 -8.08 -12.78 1.85
C ARG A 57 -8.57 -12.39 0.46
N PHE A 58 -8.57 -13.34 -0.48
CA PHE A 58 -9.17 -13.13 -1.80
C PHE A 58 -10.64 -12.69 -1.69
N SER A 59 -11.44 -13.37 -0.88
CA SER A 59 -12.85 -13.03 -0.66
C SER A 59 -13.02 -11.61 -0.11
N ALA A 60 -12.24 -11.25 0.91
CA ALA A 60 -12.29 -9.89 1.48
C ALA A 60 -11.96 -8.81 0.44
N ARG A 61 -10.97 -9.08 -0.43
CA ARG A 61 -10.59 -8.17 -1.52
C ARG A 61 -11.67 -8.08 -2.60
N LEU A 62 -12.30 -9.21 -2.94
CA LEU A 62 -13.43 -9.26 -3.88
C LEU A 62 -14.65 -8.51 -3.33
N ASP A 63 -14.95 -8.65 -2.04
CA ASP A 63 -16.05 -7.93 -1.37
C ASP A 63 -15.80 -6.41 -1.37
N ALA A 64 -14.59 -5.99 -1.07
CA ALA A 64 -14.19 -4.57 -1.11
C ALA A 64 -14.32 -4.01 -2.54
N GLN A 65 -13.91 -4.77 -3.56
CA GLN A 65 -14.07 -4.37 -4.97
C GLN A 65 -15.55 -4.25 -5.37
N THR A 66 -16.39 -5.20 -4.95
CA THR A 66 -17.82 -5.18 -5.23
C THR A 66 -18.49 -3.98 -4.55
N ALA A 67 -18.14 -3.70 -3.30
CA ALA A 67 -18.63 -2.52 -2.56
C ALA A 67 -18.21 -1.19 -3.22
N ALA A 68 -17.07 -1.16 -3.91
CA ALA A 68 -16.60 -0.02 -4.70
C ALA A 68 -17.23 0.06 -6.11
N GLY A 69 -18.25 -0.74 -6.41
CA GLY A 69 -18.96 -0.75 -7.70
C GLY A 69 -18.27 -1.59 -8.79
N GLY A 70 -17.38 -2.49 -8.43
CA GLY A 70 -16.78 -3.46 -9.34
C GLY A 70 -17.80 -4.52 -9.80
N ALA A 71 -17.68 -4.95 -11.06
CA ALA A 71 -18.52 -6.02 -11.59
C ALA A 71 -18.20 -7.37 -10.91
N PRO A 72 -19.20 -8.22 -10.65
CA PRO A 72 -18.98 -9.57 -10.18
C PRO A 72 -18.19 -10.39 -11.20
N VAL A 73 -17.08 -11.00 -10.76
CA VAL A 73 -16.24 -11.84 -11.62
C VAL A 73 -16.60 -13.31 -11.40
N GLU A 74 -16.64 -14.07 -12.48
CA GLU A 74 -16.78 -15.53 -12.42
C GLU A 74 -15.40 -16.17 -12.37
N ILE A 75 -15.07 -16.80 -11.26
CA ILE A 75 -13.74 -17.32 -11.01
C ILE A 75 -13.81 -18.63 -10.23
N THR A 76 -12.94 -19.59 -10.55
CA THR A 76 -12.83 -20.83 -9.80
C THR A 76 -12.01 -20.67 -8.53
N VAL A 77 -12.17 -21.58 -7.58
CA VAL A 77 -11.35 -21.59 -6.34
C VAL A 77 -9.86 -21.69 -6.67
N SER A 78 -9.48 -22.53 -7.64
CA SER A 78 -8.07 -22.66 -8.07
C SER A 78 -7.52 -21.34 -8.55
N ARG A 79 -8.24 -20.65 -9.43
CA ARG A 79 -7.82 -19.35 -9.98
C ARG A 79 -7.79 -18.27 -8.90
N ALA A 80 -8.73 -18.27 -7.96
CA ALA A 80 -8.74 -17.36 -6.83
C ALA A 80 -7.49 -17.50 -5.94
N LEU A 81 -7.10 -18.75 -5.64
CA LEU A 81 -5.88 -19.04 -4.88
C LEU A 81 -4.61 -18.60 -5.61
N GLU A 82 -4.54 -18.82 -6.92
CA GLU A 82 -3.42 -18.40 -7.76
C GLU A 82 -3.28 -16.88 -7.80
N LEU A 83 -4.37 -16.18 -8.06
CA LEU A 83 -4.40 -14.71 -8.08
C LEU A 83 -4.01 -14.10 -6.74
N GLU A 84 -4.47 -14.68 -5.63
CA GLU A 84 -4.11 -14.16 -4.31
C GLU A 84 -2.63 -14.40 -3.99
N ARG A 85 -2.07 -15.55 -4.31
CA ARG A 85 -0.62 -15.78 -4.17
C ARG A 85 0.21 -14.81 -4.99
N SER A 86 -0.18 -14.60 -6.25
CA SER A 86 0.51 -13.65 -7.14
C SER A 86 0.44 -12.23 -6.59
N TYR A 87 -0.74 -11.80 -6.14
CA TYR A 87 -0.95 -10.50 -5.52
C TYR A 87 -0.07 -10.30 -4.28
N GLU A 88 -0.08 -11.26 -3.34
CA GLU A 88 0.73 -11.19 -2.13
C GLU A 88 2.23 -11.14 -2.41
N THR A 89 2.70 -11.93 -3.38
CA THR A 89 4.09 -11.89 -3.81
C THR A 89 4.46 -10.52 -4.35
N GLN A 90 3.66 -9.96 -5.26
CA GLN A 90 3.91 -8.66 -5.85
C GLN A 90 3.88 -7.52 -4.82
N VAL A 91 2.94 -7.56 -3.86
CA VAL A 91 2.86 -6.57 -2.78
C VAL A 91 4.08 -6.69 -1.87
N THR A 92 4.47 -7.91 -1.50
CA THR A 92 5.64 -8.16 -0.63
C THR A 92 6.92 -7.67 -1.29
N ASP A 93 7.14 -8.00 -2.56
CA ASP A 93 8.31 -7.57 -3.33
C ASP A 93 8.37 -6.04 -3.46
N ALA A 94 7.23 -5.41 -3.76
CA ALA A 94 7.14 -3.96 -3.83
C ALA A 94 7.44 -3.30 -2.47
N GLN A 95 6.95 -3.85 -1.36
CA GLN A 95 7.21 -3.38 0.01
C GLN A 95 8.69 -3.51 0.37
N LEU A 96 9.32 -4.64 0.08
CA LEU A 96 10.74 -4.87 0.36
C LEU A 96 11.62 -3.91 -0.44
N ASN A 97 11.35 -3.76 -1.72
CA ASN A 97 12.09 -2.85 -2.59
C ASN A 97 11.88 -1.38 -2.19
N PHE A 98 10.65 -0.98 -1.86
CA PHE A 98 10.39 0.36 -1.32
C PHE A 98 11.20 0.63 -0.07
N ARG A 99 11.17 -0.29 0.91
CA ARG A 99 11.90 -0.15 2.18
C ARG A 99 13.41 -0.03 1.95
N LYS A 100 13.98 -0.92 1.13
CA LYS A 100 15.42 -0.91 0.78
C LYS A 100 15.84 0.42 0.14
N LEU A 101 15.08 0.90 -0.84
CA LEU A 101 15.41 2.16 -1.51
C LEU A 101 15.17 3.38 -0.63
N LEU A 102 14.15 3.34 0.25
CA LEU A 102 13.91 4.39 1.23
C LEU A 102 15.04 4.47 2.26
N GLU A 103 15.55 3.34 2.74
CA GLU A 103 16.73 3.30 3.63
C GLU A 103 17.95 3.90 2.96
N ALA A 104 18.22 3.54 1.69
CA ALA A 104 19.31 4.12 0.91
C ALA A 104 19.14 5.63 0.72
N ALA A 105 17.92 6.09 0.43
CA ALA A 105 17.61 7.51 0.28
C ALA A 105 17.76 8.30 1.60
N ASN A 106 17.33 7.72 2.73
CA ASN A 106 17.47 8.33 4.06
C ASN A 106 18.93 8.35 4.56
N ALA A 107 19.79 7.47 4.08
CA ALA A 107 21.22 7.52 4.35
C ALA A 107 21.88 8.75 3.67
N VAL A 108 21.36 9.13 2.50
CA VAL A 108 21.87 10.28 1.72
C VAL A 108 21.22 11.60 2.16
N LEU A 109 19.92 11.61 2.46
CA LEU A 109 19.18 12.83 2.78
C LEU A 109 18.60 12.76 4.20
N ALA A 110 18.90 13.79 5.00
CA ALA A 110 18.13 14.06 6.21
C ALA A 110 17.01 15.05 5.88
N ILE A 111 15.78 14.68 6.16
CA ILE A 111 14.59 15.50 5.91
C ILE A 111 13.86 15.70 7.23
N ASP A 112 13.52 16.96 7.53
CA ASP A 112 12.79 17.33 8.72
C ASP A 112 11.72 18.37 8.36
N VAL A 113 10.52 18.23 8.93
CA VAL A 113 9.40 19.14 8.69
C VAL A 113 9.04 19.84 9.98
N ARG A 114 9.00 21.16 9.93
CA ARG A 114 8.78 22.03 11.10
C ARG A 114 7.78 23.15 10.80
N ASP A 115 7.46 23.89 11.86
CA ASP A 115 6.73 25.17 11.81
C ASP A 115 5.40 25.10 11.03
N ALA A 116 4.64 24.01 11.26
CA ALA A 116 3.34 23.85 10.64
C ALA A 116 2.30 24.76 11.32
N THR A 117 1.82 25.77 10.60
CA THR A 117 0.84 26.74 11.08
C THR A 117 -0.25 27.00 10.03
N VAL A 118 -1.49 27.16 10.50
CA VAL A 118 -2.60 27.57 9.64
C VAL A 118 -2.51 29.07 9.41
N VAL A 119 -2.47 29.47 8.14
CA VAL A 119 -2.37 30.86 7.70
C VAL A 119 -3.46 31.20 6.70
N LYS A 120 -3.69 32.49 6.43
CA LYS A 120 -4.55 32.93 5.34
C LYS A 120 -3.90 32.57 3.99
N ASP A 121 -4.68 32.01 3.06
CA ASP A 121 -4.20 31.74 1.70
C ASP A 121 -4.39 32.99 0.82
N GLU A 122 -3.42 33.88 0.83
CA GLU A 122 -3.46 35.13 0.04
C GLU A 122 -3.55 34.90 -1.48
N LYS A 123 -3.22 33.68 -1.95
CA LYS A 123 -3.29 33.34 -3.38
C LYS A 123 -4.64 32.75 -3.79
N GLY A 124 -5.59 32.64 -2.86
CA GLY A 124 -6.95 32.15 -3.12
C GLY A 124 -7.03 30.72 -3.69
N ARG A 125 -6.03 29.87 -3.40
CA ARG A 125 -5.97 28.49 -3.89
C ARG A 125 -6.82 27.53 -3.05
N SER A 126 -7.19 27.96 -1.85
CA SER A 126 -7.97 27.16 -0.92
C SER A 126 -9.43 27.56 -0.96
N PRO A 127 -10.38 26.62 -0.98
CA PRO A 127 -11.82 26.91 -0.94
C PRO A 127 -12.28 27.72 0.29
N GLY A 128 -11.47 27.76 1.36
CA GLY A 128 -11.77 28.46 2.63
C GLY A 128 -10.75 29.54 3.00
N ASP A 129 -10.01 30.09 2.03
CA ASP A 129 -8.97 31.11 2.23
C ASP A 129 -7.93 30.77 3.31
N LYS A 130 -7.76 29.50 3.62
CA LYS A 130 -6.78 29.01 4.60
C LYS A 130 -5.86 27.96 4.02
N ALA A 131 -4.59 27.98 4.43
CA ALA A 131 -3.60 26.98 4.07
C ALA A 131 -2.77 26.60 5.30
N LEU A 132 -2.25 25.38 5.31
CA LEU A 132 -1.22 24.97 6.26
C LEU A 132 0.13 25.32 5.66
N ARG A 133 0.81 26.30 6.28
CA ARG A 133 2.22 26.63 5.98
C ARG A 133 3.11 25.72 6.79
N TYR A 134 4.12 25.14 6.16
CA TYR A 134 5.13 24.31 6.83
C TYR A 134 6.49 24.46 6.16
N VAL A 135 7.54 24.14 6.88
CA VAL A 135 8.92 24.28 6.44
C VAL A 135 9.55 22.89 6.34
N ILE A 136 10.16 22.60 5.20
CA ILE A 136 10.95 21.39 4.99
C ILE A 136 12.43 21.78 5.00
N ASN A 137 13.18 21.20 5.92
CA ASN A 137 14.63 21.29 5.96
C ASN A 137 15.21 20.01 5.38
N ILE A 138 16.19 20.14 4.50
CA ILE A 138 16.84 19.03 3.83
C ILE A 138 18.33 19.20 3.98
N ASN A 139 19.04 18.12 4.29
CA ASN A 139 20.49 18.11 4.32
C ASN A 139 20.99 16.93 3.47
N ASN A 140 21.80 17.23 2.46
CA ASN A 140 22.49 16.21 1.67
C ASN A 140 23.71 15.72 2.45
N ARG A 141 23.60 14.54 3.07
CA ARG A 141 24.65 13.86 3.81
C ARG A 141 25.51 12.95 2.94
N GLY A 142 25.10 12.76 1.68
CA GLY A 142 25.80 11.92 0.72
C GLY A 142 27.01 12.64 0.09
N GLU A 143 27.75 11.88 -0.69
CA GLU A 143 28.96 12.36 -1.39
C GLU A 143 28.66 12.91 -2.79
N ARG A 144 27.43 12.82 -3.24
CA ARG A 144 27.00 13.18 -4.60
C ARG A 144 26.08 14.39 -4.57
N THR A 145 26.20 15.23 -5.59
CA THR A 145 25.29 16.34 -5.81
C THR A 145 23.89 15.83 -6.18
N VAL A 146 22.86 16.32 -5.48
CA VAL A 146 21.44 16.06 -5.81
C VAL A 146 20.94 17.21 -6.67
N GLU A 147 20.45 16.90 -7.88
CA GLU A 147 19.93 17.88 -8.84
C GLU A 147 18.42 18.01 -8.80
N GLN A 148 17.71 16.89 -8.53
CA GLN A 148 16.26 16.90 -8.40
C GLN A 148 15.84 16.06 -7.20
N LEU A 149 14.86 16.55 -6.48
CA LEU A 149 14.28 15.88 -5.33
C LEU A 149 12.77 15.93 -5.38
N ALA A 150 12.14 14.77 -5.29
CA ALA A 150 10.71 14.67 -5.04
C ALA A 150 10.45 14.00 -3.70
N LEU A 151 9.48 14.53 -2.95
CA LEU A 151 9.09 14.04 -1.63
C LEU A 151 7.62 13.62 -1.62
N ARG A 152 7.30 12.66 -0.78
CA ARG A 152 5.95 12.50 -0.26
C ARG A 152 5.88 13.12 1.12
N VAL A 153 4.88 13.96 1.35
CA VAL A 153 4.61 14.57 2.66
C VAL A 153 3.27 14.06 3.15
N GLU A 154 3.23 13.49 4.35
CA GLU A 154 2.02 12.96 4.97
C GLU A 154 1.68 13.74 6.24
N PHE A 155 0.41 14.04 6.39
CA PHE A 155 -0.17 14.73 7.54
C PHE A 155 -1.10 13.77 8.27
N ARG A 156 -0.80 13.50 9.53
CA ARG A 156 -1.57 12.58 10.38
C ARG A 156 -1.95 13.25 11.69
N GLU A 157 -3.06 12.82 12.27
CA GLU A 157 -3.39 13.14 13.65
C GLU A 157 -2.33 12.57 14.62
N ALA A 158 -2.30 13.05 15.85
CA ALA A 158 -1.48 12.44 16.91
C ALA A 158 -1.79 10.94 17.11
N SER A 159 -3.06 10.54 16.92
CA SER A 159 -3.54 9.15 16.91
C SER A 159 -2.96 8.28 15.78
N GLY A 160 -2.33 8.90 14.77
CA GLY A 160 -1.85 8.25 13.56
C GLY A 160 -2.87 8.21 12.41
N LYS A 161 -4.10 8.65 12.61
CA LYS A 161 -5.11 8.70 11.56
C LYS A 161 -4.67 9.65 10.45
N TYR A 162 -4.80 9.21 9.22
CA TYR A 162 -4.44 9.96 8.03
C TYR A 162 -5.37 11.14 7.79
N GLN A 163 -4.80 12.31 7.49
CA GLN A 163 -5.54 13.53 7.16
C GLN A 163 -5.33 13.98 5.73
N ALA A 164 -4.08 14.04 5.27
CA ALA A 164 -3.74 14.46 3.93
C ALA A 164 -2.37 13.93 3.50
N ALA A 165 -2.10 13.92 2.20
CA ALA A 165 -0.76 13.79 1.67
C ALA A 165 -0.54 14.62 0.41
N ILE A 166 0.71 14.99 0.20
CA ILE A 166 1.23 15.48 -1.05
C ILE A 166 2.11 14.35 -1.62
N PRO A 167 1.64 13.61 -2.62
CA PRO A 167 2.29 12.36 -3.04
C PRO A 167 3.61 12.59 -3.80
N ASN A 168 3.80 13.76 -4.40
CA ASN A 168 4.96 14.06 -5.25
C ASN A 168 5.28 15.56 -5.22
N LEU A 169 5.78 16.04 -4.10
CA LEU A 169 6.24 17.42 -3.95
C LEU A 169 7.62 17.56 -4.61
N GLN A 170 7.68 18.27 -5.72
CA GLN A 170 8.94 18.59 -6.38
C GLN A 170 9.63 19.75 -5.67
N LEU A 171 10.89 19.56 -5.30
CA LEU A 171 11.72 20.59 -4.74
C LEU A 171 12.78 20.99 -5.76
N GLY A 172 12.81 22.28 -6.10
CA GLY A 172 13.81 22.84 -7.00
C GLY A 172 15.12 23.17 -6.29
N GLY A 173 16.18 23.25 -7.08
CA GLY A 173 17.51 23.60 -6.59
C GLY A 173 18.43 22.40 -6.45
N THR A 174 19.74 22.69 -6.60
CA THR A 174 20.81 21.70 -6.45
C THR A 174 21.30 21.69 -5.02
N LEU A 175 21.53 20.51 -4.46
CA LEU A 175 22.12 20.33 -3.14
C LEU A 175 23.49 19.65 -3.29
N LEU A 176 24.55 20.40 -3.03
CA LEU A 176 25.91 19.85 -2.99
C LEU A 176 26.10 18.92 -1.78
N PRO A 177 27.12 18.04 -1.79
CA PRO A 177 27.49 17.25 -0.61
C PRO A 177 27.66 18.13 0.64
N GLY A 178 27.05 17.73 1.75
CA GLY A 178 27.05 18.47 3.01
C GLY A 178 26.18 19.74 3.05
N GLN A 179 25.54 20.10 1.95
CA GLN A 179 24.71 21.30 1.87
C GLN A 179 23.33 21.06 2.48
N ALA A 180 22.85 22.05 3.24
CA ALA A 180 21.47 22.13 3.70
C ALA A 180 20.65 23.09 2.84
N GLY A 181 19.38 22.77 2.66
CA GLY A 181 18.38 23.62 2.00
C GLY A 181 17.11 23.71 2.81
N THR A 182 16.38 24.80 2.65
CA THR A 182 15.07 25.00 3.30
C THR A 182 14.03 25.38 2.26
N SER A 183 12.85 24.79 2.36
CA SER A 183 11.72 25.07 1.47
C SER A 183 10.47 25.34 2.28
N VAL A 184 9.82 26.47 2.02
CA VAL A 184 8.51 26.81 2.62
C VAL A 184 7.40 26.33 1.70
N GLN A 185 6.50 25.53 2.23
CA GLN A 185 5.42 24.92 1.50
C GLN A 185 4.05 25.31 2.04
N MET A 186 3.04 25.21 1.19
CA MET A 186 1.66 25.52 1.53
C MET A 186 0.74 24.38 1.07
N LEU A 187 -0.03 23.81 2.00
CA LEU A 187 -1.11 22.87 1.69
C LEU A 187 -2.43 23.66 1.75
N PRO A 188 -3.12 23.85 0.62
CA PRO A 188 -4.46 24.44 0.61
C PRO A 188 -5.42 23.60 1.45
N LEU A 189 -6.21 24.24 2.30
CA LEU A 189 -7.15 23.55 3.20
C LEU A 189 -8.58 23.66 2.69
N ASP A 190 -9.28 22.53 2.72
CA ASP A 190 -10.71 22.41 2.47
C ASP A 190 -11.44 22.12 3.79
N ALA A 191 -12.42 22.92 4.16
CA ALA A 191 -13.13 22.78 5.44
C ALA A 191 -13.79 21.41 5.61
N ARG A 192 -14.24 20.78 4.53
CA ARG A 192 -14.90 19.46 4.59
C ARG A 192 -13.93 18.31 4.84
N ARG A 193 -12.67 18.46 4.39
CA ARG A 193 -11.65 17.39 4.40
C ARG A 193 -10.62 17.59 5.51
N HIS A 194 -10.33 18.83 5.88
CA HIS A 194 -9.21 19.20 6.74
C HIS A 194 -9.64 19.87 8.04
N GLN A 195 -10.87 19.59 8.52
CA GLN A 195 -11.41 20.21 9.74
C GLN A 195 -10.46 20.05 10.93
N TYR A 196 -9.89 18.86 11.12
CA TYR A 196 -8.92 18.59 12.18
C TYR A 196 -7.72 19.56 12.15
N ILE A 197 -7.22 19.88 10.95
CA ILE A 197 -6.10 20.82 10.76
C ILE A 197 -6.58 22.26 11.04
N LEU A 198 -7.77 22.59 10.56
CA LEU A 198 -8.36 23.93 10.73
C LEU A 198 -8.67 24.26 12.19
N ASP A 199 -8.98 23.25 13.00
CA ASP A 199 -9.22 23.36 14.45
C ASP A 199 -7.90 23.50 15.25
N GLY A 200 -6.74 23.55 14.58
CA GLY A 200 -5.45 23.72 15.22
C GLY A 200 -5.00 22.51 16.03
N GLN A 201 -5.54 21.33 15.74
CA GLN A 201 -5.19 20.11 16.45
C GLN A 201 -3.75 19.64 16.11
N PRO A 202 -3.05 18.96 17.04
CA PRO A 202 -1.68 18.54 16.85
C PRO A 202 -1.51 17.60 15.65
N LEU A 203 -0.58 17.93 14.76
CA LEU A 203 -0.24 17.14 13.56
C LEU A 203 1.08 16.44 13.74
N LYS A 204 1.13 15.18 13.32
CA LYS A 204 2.36 14.46 13.02
C LYS A 204 2.61 14.56 11.52
N ILE A 205 3.66 15.29 11.14
CA ILE A 205 4.02 15.48 9.74
C ILE A 205 5.29 14.66 9.47
N SER A 206 5.26 13.88 8.40
CA SER A 206 6.41 13.13 7.93
C SER A 206 6.66 13.42 6.45
N ALA A 207 7.92 13.53 6.08
CA ALA A 207 8.33 13.66 4.69
C ALA A 207 9.42 12.64 4.40
N TYR A 208 9.34 12.01 3.23
CA TYR A 208 10.36 11.08 2.78
C TYR A 208 10.55 11.16 1.26
N PRO A 209 11.77 10.86 0.76
CA PRO A 209 12.08 10.96 -0.65
C PRO A 209 11.33 9.88 -1.45
N THR A 210 10.71 10.32 -2.54
CA THR A 210 10.12 9.43 -3.55
C THR A 210 11.00 9.32 -4.78
N ARG A 211 11.82 10.36 -5.05
CA ARG A 211 12.81 10.36 -6.13
C ARG A 211 13.97 11.28 -5.77
N ILE A 212 15.19 10.80 -5.98
CA ILE A 212 16.42 11.57 -5.91
C ILE A 212 17.13 11.39 -7.24
N VAL A 213 17.47 12.48 -7.93
CA VAL A 213 18.30 12.44 -9.15
C VAL A 213 19.62 13.10 -8.84
N TYR A 214 20.70 12.39 -9.10
CA TYR A 214 22.07 12.88 -8.90
C TYR A 214 22.61 13.53 -10.15
N ALA A 215 23.62 14.37 -9.99
CA ALA A 215 24.45 14.82 -11.10
C ALA A 215 24.98 13.62 -11.89
N GLY A 216 24.80 13.66 -13.21
CA GLY A 216 25.09 12.53 -14.07
C GLY A 216 23.86 11.63 -14.39
N GLY A 217 22.67 11.96 -13.89
CA GLY A 217 21.40 11.36 -14.29
C GLY A 217 21.01 10.06 -13.59
N GLU A 218 21.87 9.48 -12.76
CA GLU A 218 21.50 8.32 -11.93
C GLU A 218 20.46 8.70 -10.89
N SER A 219 19.54 7.79 -10.58
CA SER A 219 18.45 8.06 -9.64
C SER A 219 18.19 6.95 -8.65
N LEU A 220 17.69 7.35 -7.45
CA LEU A 220 17.01 6.49 -6.48
C LEU A 220 15.52 6.81 -6.54
N GLU A 221 14.67 5.81 -6.76
CA GLU A 221 13.23 6.01 -6.97
C GLU A 221 12.36 5.12 -6.09
N PRO A 222 12.37 5.29 -4.74
CA PRO A 222 11.49 4.52 -3.86
C PRO A 222 10.01 4.70 -4.20
N GLY A 223 9.61 5.87 -4.69
CA GLY A 223 8.24 6.19 -5.07
C GLY A 223 7.62 5.30 -6.14
N LYS A 224 8.44 4.71 -7.04
CA LYS A 224 7.94 3.73 -8.03
C LYS A 224 7.33 2.50 -7.37
N HIS A 225 7.95 1.98 -6.31
CA HIS A 225 7.44 0.81 -5.59
C HIS A 225 6.22 1.15 -4.74
N LEU A 226 6.16 2.35 -4.18
CA LEU A 226 4.97 2.84 -3.49
C LEU A 226 3.78 2.94 -4.44
N GLN A 227 3.98 3.51 -5.63
CA GLN A 227 2.96 3.60 -6.68
C GLN A 227 2.53 2.21 -7.17
N ALA A 228 3.48 1.27 -7.29
CA ALA A 228 3.17 -0.11 -7.64
C ALA A 228 2.26 -0.77 -6.60
N MET A 229 2.54 -0.62 -5.30
CA MET A 229 1.66 -1.11 -4.23
C MET A 229 0.28 -0.46 -4.29
N GLU A 230 0.20 0.86 -4.45
CA GLU A 230 -1.08 1.57 -4.57
C GLU A 230 -1.87 1.11 -5.80
N SER A 231 -1.19 0.81 -6.91
CA SER A 231 -1.81 0.28 -8.13
C SER A 231 -2.33 -1.14 -7.92
N LEU A 232 -1.55 -2.01 -7.26
CA LEU A 232 -1.97 -3.37 -6.92
C LEU A 232 -3.22 -3.38 -6.02
N HIS A 233 -3.30 -2.48 -5.03
CA HIS A 233 -4.47 -2.35 -4.16
C HIS A 233 -5.72 -1.85 -4.90
N ARG A 234 -5.54 -1.09 -5.99
CA ARG A 234 -6.65 -0.59 -6.83
C ARG A 234 -6.97 -1.50 -8.00
N ALA A 235 -6.07 -2.44 -8.33
CA ALA A 235 -6.26 -3.35 -9.45
C ALA A 235 -7.54 -4.18 -9.25
N ARG A 236 -8.34 -4.27 -10.32
CA ARG A 236 -9.53 -5.12 -10.33
C ARG A 236 -9.11 -6.58 -10.42
N ILE A 237 -9.89 -7.43 -9.78
CA ILE A 237 -9.80 -8.88 -9.96
C ILE A 237 -10.50 -9.17 -11.30
N GLU A 238 -9.76 -9.66 -12.28
CA GLU A 238 -10.24 -10.04 -13.61
C GLU A 238 -10.10 -11.55 -13.82
#